data_d7220442ca0f50a16bfe0936d903e376
#
_entry.id   d7220442ca0f50a16bfe0936d903e376
#
_cell.length_a   1.000
_cell.length_b   1.000
_cell.length_c   1.000
_cell.angle_alpha   90.00
_cell.angle_beta   90.00
_cell.angle_gamma   90.00
#
_symmetry.space_group_name_H-M   'P 1'
#
loop_
_entity.id
_entity.type
_entity.pdbx_description
1 polymer ?
#
loop_
_entity_poly.entity_id
_entity_poly.type
_entity_poly.pdbx_seq_one_letter_code
_entity_poly.pdbx_strand_id
1 'polypeptide(L)'
;MARFNQRGARPAVHSPVTATGERTSTHEGATGYRRDAKSELFLLAVSNFVGQDAFYENGGDRDDRYTQLVRSLAVEDPDWCVDFLRWLRSEGNMRTASLVGAAEFVKGRLDAEAAGDLEPDVRAANAAGGGWNRRAIDAVLQRADEPGEMLGYWTSKYGRKLPKPVKRGIADAVQRLYNERSLLKYDSGSLGYRFGDVLNLVHASPDPAKPWQSDLFAYSLDRRHKRGTVPDPDALPVLARNLAFGEFFEQDPEIILNPEQLQRAGLTWEAALSMAGPKVDKARLWEALIPSMGYMAALRNLRNFDEAGVSDEVAETVARKLADPEQVAKSRQLPMRFYSAYNAAPSLRWGHSLEKALTASLANIPQLGGRTLILVDTSSSMHEAFSKDGTLMRWDAAALFGIALGRRCAQADVVSFSSARYYLGDPPGAKTKAFPLARGASVLGDVKKWQEGGWFLGGGTDTALALRQEYLGHDRVVIVTDEQAGHDYIDVDQSIPQTTPMYTWNLAGYEAGHAPSGRGQRHTFGGLTDHAFRMVPLLEAGRDASWPWGTKAA
;
A
#
# COMPACT_ATOMS: atom_id res chain seq x y z
N MET A 1 -32.19 21.17 39.47
CA MET A 1 -30.97 20.42 39.02
C MET A 1 -30.55 20.99 37.68
N ALA A 2 -29.34 21.48 37.61
CA ALA A 2 -28.86 22.28 36.48
C ALA A 2 -28.70 21.45 35.20
N ARG A 3 -29.34 21.88 34.11
CA ARG A 3 -29.29 21.29 32.76
C ARG A 3 -27.92 21.47 32.04
N PHE A 4 -26.89 21.85 32.78
CA PHE A 4 -25.58 22.24 32.17
C PHE A 4 -24.61 21.06 31.93
N ASN A 5 -24.94 19.83 32.33
CA ASN A 5 -24.12 18.64 32.19
C ASN A 5 -24.68 17.55 31.27
N GLN A 6 -25.67 17.86 30.43
CA GLN A 6 -25.98 16.93 29.35
C GLN A 6 -24.92 17.14 28.26
N ARG A 7 -24.09 16.12 28.01
CA ARG A 7 -23.30 16.06 26.75
C ARG A 7 -24.32 16.27 25.64
N GLY A 8 -24.27 17.42 24.96
CA GLY A 8 -25.09 17.67 23.79
C GLY A 8 -24.91 16.53 22.79
N ALA A 9 -25.98 16.09 22.15
CA ALA A 9 -25.88 15.10 21.09
C ALA A 9 -24.82 15.61 20.08
N ARG A 10 -23.78 14.81 19.81
CA ARG A 10 -22.82 15.16 18.77
C ARG A 10 -23.58 15.32 17.46
N PRO A 11 -23.27 16.33 16.63
CA PRO A 11 -23.93 16.49 15.34
C PRO A 11 -23.71 15.22 14.50
N ALA A 12 -24.71 14.87 13.70
CA ALA A 12 -24.57 13.80 12.73
C ALA A 12 -23.52 14.23 11.69
N VAL A 13 -22.47 13.45 11.55
CA VAL A 13 -21.37 13.69 10.61
C VAL A 13 -21.34 12.59 9.56
N HIS A 14 -20.75 12.89 8.40
CA HIS A 14 -20.60 11.95 7.31
C HIS A 14 -19.13 11.56 7.10
N SER A 15 -18.90 10.30 6.80
CA SER A 15 -17.61 9.79 6.33
C SER A 15 -17.77 9.16 4.96
N PRO A 16 -16.69 9.09 4.14
CA PRO A 16 -16.79 8.71 2.74
C PRO A 16 -17.16 7.25 2.51
N VAL A 17 -16.78 6.34 3.41
CA VAL A 17 -17.15 4.93 3.33
C VAL A 17 -18.56 4.75 3.87
N THR A 18 -19.52 4.44 2.99
CA THR A 18 -20.94 4.39 3.30
C THR A 18 -21.56 3.01 3.06
N ALA A 19 -22.54 2.67 3.89
CA ALA A 19 -23.40 1.51 3.68
C ALA A 19 -24.67 1.94 2.92
N THR A 20 -25.18 1.06 2.05
CA THR A 20 -26.42 1.30 1.26
C THR A 20 -27.68 1.25 2.12
N GLY A 21 -27.62 0.67 3.30
CA GLY A 21 -28.77 0.36 4.15
C GLY A 21 -29.32 -1.06 3.91
N GLU A 22 -28.88 -1.75 2.87
CA GLU A 22 -29.21 -3.14 2.63
C GLU A 22 -28.51 -4.04 3.64
N ARG A 23 -29.26 -4.95 4.28
CA ARG A 23 -28.72 -5.96 5.19
C ARG A 23 -28.39 -7.24 4.43
N THR A 24 -27.29 -7.85 4.80
CA THR A 24 -26.81 -9.14 4.31
C THR A 24 -26.23 -9.95 5.47
N SER A 25 -25.45 -10.96 5.19
CA SER A 25 -24.69 -11.69 6.21
C SER A 25 -23.19 -11.52 5.97
N THR A 26 -22.42 -11.48 7.05
CA THR A 26 -20.96 -11.70 6.99
C THR A 26 -20.66 -13.15 6.60
N HIS A 27 -19.43 -13.49 6.27
CA HIS A 27 -19.03 -14.88 6.01
C HIS A 27 -19.20 -15.79 7.24
N GLU A 28 -19.07 -15.25 8.44
CA GLU A 28 -19.27 -15.95 9.72
C GLU A 28 -20.76 -15.94 10.17
N GLY A 29 -21.67 -15.32 9.40
CA GLY A 29 -23.10 -15.40 9.58
C GLY A 29 -23.77 -14.33 10.45
N ALA A 30 -23.02 -13.34 10.96
CA ALA A 30 -23.63 -12.19 11.63
C ALA A 30 -24.37 -11.28 10.65
N THR A 31 -25.15 -10.33 11.18
CA THR A 31 -25.75 -9.26 10.38
C THR A 31 -24.64 -8.47 9.68
N GLY A 32 -24.71 -8.43 8.36
CA GLY A 32 -23.82 -7.67 7.51
C GLY A 32 -24.53 -6.48 6.87
N TYR A 33 -23.75 -5.49 6.44
CA TYR A 33 -24.22 -4.28 5.79
C TYR A 33 -23.50 -4.12 4.45
N ARG A 34 -24.26 -4.07 3.35
CA ARG A 34 -23.70 -3.81 2.02
C ARG A 34 -23.17 -2.39 1.93
N ARG A 35 -22.08 -2.23 1.23
CA ARG A 35 -21.47 -0.94 0.96
C ARG A 35 -21.84 -0.43 -0.43
N ASP A 36 -21.79 0.88 -0.66
CA ASP A 36 -21.91 1.40 -2.01
C ASP A 36 -20.63 1.05 -2.84
N ALA A 37 -20.75 1.13 -4.16
CA ALA A 37 -19.68 0.70 -5.07
C ALA A 37 -18.34 1.43 -4.84
N LYS A 38 -18.37 2.73 -4.51
CA LYS A 38 -17.16 3.51 -4.20
C LYS A 38 -16.48 3.03 -2.93
N SER A 39 -17.29 2.79 -1.89
CA SER A 39 -16.82 2.30 -0.60
C SER A 39 -16.25 0.89 -0.68
N GLU A 40 -16.92 0.02 -1.41
CA GLU A 40 -16.46 -1.35 -1.65
C GLU A 40 -15.15 -1.36 -2.42
N LEU A 41 -15.08 -0.64 -3.54
CA LEU A 41 -13.84 -0.52 -4.33
C LEU A 41 -12.69 0.04 -3.49
N PHE A 42 -12.94 1.09 -2.72
CA PHE A 42 -11.93 1.69 -1.87
C PHE A 42 -11.36 0.69 -0.86
N LEU A 43 -12.22 0.05 -0.06
CA LEU A 43 -11.80 -0.90 0.98
C LEU A 43 -11.09 -2.11 0.39
N LEU A 44 -11.59 -2.65 -0.72
CA LEU A 44 -10.95 -3.77 -1.42
C LEU A 44 -9.54 -3.38 -1.90
N ALA A 45 -9.39 -2.22 -2.53
CA ALA A 45 -8.12 -1.78 -3.09
C ALA A 45 -7.05 -1.46 -2.05
N VAL A 46 -7.42 -0.89 -0.88
CA VAL A 46 -6.46 -0.49 0.16
C VAL A 46 -6.11 -1.61 1.14
N SER A 47 -6.85 -2.71 1.14
CA SER A 47 -6.71 -3.81 2.10
C SER A 47 -6.14 -5.08 1.49
N ASN A 48 -6.00 -5.18 0.16
CA ASN A 48 -5.60 -6.39 -0.51
C ASN A 48 -4.51 -6.18 -1.57
N PHE A 49 -3.70 -7.23 -1.79
CA PHE A 49 -2.78 -7.31 -2.92
C PHE A 49 -3.43 -8.11 -4.05
N VAL A 50 -3.31 -7.61 -5.28
CA VAL A 50 -3.85 -8.25 -6.49
C VAL A 50 -3.29 -9.67 -6.64
N GLY A 51 -4.16 -10.61 -6.97
CA GLY A 51 -3.81 -12.03 -7.16
C GLY A 51 -3.55 -12.82 -5.88
N GLN A 52 -3.87 -12.26 -4.70
CA GLN A 52 -3.71 -12.95 -3.43
C GLN A 52 -5.06 -13.39 -2.87
N ASP A 53 -5.09 -14.60 -2.34
CA ASP A 53 -6.24 -15.14 -1.64
C ASP A 53 -6.48 -14.37 -0.33
N ALA A 54 -7.72 -14.39 0.15
CA ALA A 54 -8.12 -14.02 1.49
C ALA A 54 -8.86 -15.20 2.11
N PHE A 55 -8.97 -15.25 3.43
CA PHE A 55 -9.50 -16.40 4.16
C PHE A 55 -10.85 -16.91 3.62
N TYR A 56 -11.76 -15.99 3.26
CA TYR A 56 -13.09 -16.32 2.75
C TYR A 56 -13.25 -16.16 1.23
N GLU A 57 -12.31 -15.54 0.55
CA GLU A 57 -12.38 -15.26 -0.90
C GLU A 57 -11.07 -15.61 -1.57
N ASN A 58 -11.10 -16.32 -2.70
CA ASN A 58 -9.90 -16.55 -3.50
C ASN A 58 -9.49 -15.29 -4.28
N GLY A 59 -8.21 -15.24 -4.67
CA GLY A 59 -7.63 -14.08 -5.36
C GLY A 59 -8.32 -13.79 -6.70
N GLY A 60 -8.77 -14.81 -7.41
CA GLY A 60 -9.47 -14.65 -8.69
C GLY A 60 -10.81 -13.92 -8.53
N ASP A 61 -11.65 -14.34 -7.58
CA ASP A 61 -12.94 -13.70 -7.33
C ASP A 61 -12.76 -12.25 -6.87
N ARG A 62 -11.75 -11.98 -6.03
CA ARG A 62 -11.40 -10.63 -5.59
C ARG A 62 -10.94 -9.73 -6.73
N ASP A 63 -10.09 -10.25 -7.60
CA ASP A 63 -9.62 -9.51 -8.78
C ASP A 63 -10.76 -9.24 -9.77
N ASP A 64 -11.68 -10.18 -9.94
CA ASP A 64 -12.86 -10.00 -10.78
C ASP A 64 -13.82 -8.96 -10.21
N ARG A 65 -14.07 -9.00 -8.89
CA ARG A 65 -14.87 -7.99 -8.18
C ARG A 65 -14.22 -6.60 -8.29
N TYR A 66 -12.92 -6.50 -8.08
CA TYR A 66 -12.17 -5.25 -8.28
C TYR A 66 -12.32 -4.71 -9.70
N THR A 67 -12.14 -5.57 -10.69
CA THR A 67 -12.27 -5.24 -12.11
C THR A 67 -13.67 -4.72 -12.46
N GLN A 68 -14.73 -5.41 -11.99
CA GLN A 68 -16.11 -5.02 -12.23
C GLN A 68 -16.43 -3.65 -11.62
N LEU A 69 -16.06 -3.43 -10.35
CA LEU A 69 -16.26 -2.16 -9.65
C LEU A 69 -15.55 -0.99 -10.36
N VAL A 70 -14.29 -1.19 -10.78
CA VAL A 70 -13.55 -0.16 -11.52
C VAL A 70 -14.25 0.15 -12.85
N ARG A 71 -14.72 -0.85 -13.60
CA ARG A 71 -15.38 -0.65 -14.89
C ARG A 71 -16.70 0.10 -14.75
N SER A 72 -17.55 -0.26 -13.78
CA SER A 72 -18.80 0.46 -13.51
C SER A 72 -18.52 1.92 -13.15
N LEU A 73 -17.65 2.15 -12.16
CA LEU A 73 -17.33 3.50 -11.70
C LEU A 73 -16.58 4.34 -12.74
N ALA A 74 -15.84 3.71 -13.66
CA ALA A 74 -15.24 4.40 -14.81
C ALA A 74 -16.28 5.04 -15.74
N VAL A 75 -17.49 4.50 -15.78
CA VAL A 75 -18.62 5.04 -16.57
C VAL A 75 -19.48 5.98 -15.73
N GLU A 76 -19.81 5.58 -14.51
CA GLU A 76 -20.73 6.30 -13.62
C GLU A 76 -20.11 7.60 -13.05
N ASP A 77 -18.85 7.56 -12.61
CA ASP A 77 -18.13 8.71 -12.05
C ASP A 77 -16.64 8.67 -12.40
N PRO A 78 -16.30 8.99 -13.66
CA PRO A 78 -14.92 8.88 -14.14
C PRO A 78 -13.92 9.80 -13.42
N ASP A 79 -14.34 10.98 -12.96
CA ASP A 79 -13.44 11.91 -12.25
C ASP A 79 -13.07 11.35 -10.88
N TRP A 80 -14.05 10.86 -10.13
CA TRP A 80 -13.78 10.18 -8.86
C TRP A 80 -12.83 9.00 -9.04
N CYS A 81 -13.09 8.16 -10.05
CA CYS A 81 -12.28 6.95 -10.28
C CYS A 81 -10.83 7.29 -10.68
N VAL A 82 -10.60 8.31 -11.52
CA VAL A 82 -9.24 8.77 -11.87
C VAL A 82 -8.52 9.33 -10.64
N ASP A 83 -9.20 10.12 -9.82
CA ASP A 83 -8.60 10.69 -8.61
C ASP A 83 -8.32 9.61 -7.56
N PHE A 84 -9.20 8.63 -7.41
CA PHE A 84 -8.96 7.44 -6.61
C PHE A 84 -7.72 6.66 -7.06
N LEU A 85 -7.59 6.33 -8.34
CA LEU A 85 -6.45 5.59 -8.89
C LEU A 85 -5.14 6.36 -8.73
N ARG A 86 -5.17 7.68 -8.94
CA ARG A 86 -4.02 8.56 -8.69
C ARG A 86 -3.59 8.51 -7.24
N TRP A 87 -4.54 8.69 -6.31
CA TRP A 87 -4.27 8.61 -4.88
C TRP A 87 -3.77 7.24 -4.47
N LEU A 88 -4.43 6.18 -4.94
CA LEU A 88 -4.05 4.79 -4.66
C LEU A 88 -2.59 4.51 -5.04
N ARG A 89 -2.13 5.11 -6.16
CA ARG A 89 -0.74 5.01 -6.62
C ARG A 89 0.22 5.88 -5.84
N SER A 90 -0.16 7.13 -5.53
CA SER A 90 0.76 8.14 -4.99
C SER A 90 0.86 8.10 -3.47
N GLU A 91 -0.24 7.81 -2.76
CA GLU A 91 -0.35 7.89 -1.30
C GLU A 91 -0.78 6.57 -0.66
N GLY A 92 -1.71 5.85 -1.30
CA GLY A 92 -2.14 4.52 -0.86
C GLY A 92 -1.05 3.45 -0.99
N ASN A 93 -0.02 3.69 -1.82
CA ASN A 93 1.11 2.79 -2.08
C ASN A 93 0.71 1.41 -2.64
N MET A 94 -0.49 1.30 -3.25
CA MET A 94 -1.03 0.08 -3.82
C MET A 94 -0.74 0.02 -5.33
N ARG A 95 0.52 -0.24 -5.66
CA ARG A 95 1.05 -0.14 -7.03
C ARG A 95 0.32 -1.01 -8.04
N THR A 96 0.22 -2.31 -7.79
CA THR A 96 -0.39 -3.26 -8.75
C THR A 96 -1.87 -2.96 -8.95
N ALA A 97 -2.60 -2.71 -7.87
CA ALA A 97 -4.03 -2.37 -7.95
C ALA A 97 -4.25 -1.10 -8.78
N SER A 98 -3.42 -0.06 -8.63
CA SER A 98 -3.55 1.15 -9.43
C SER A 98 -3.28 0.93 -10.92
N LEU A 99 -2.28 0.11 -11.28
CA LEU A 99 -1.95 -0.21 -12.69
C LEU A 99 -3.08 -1.03 -13.34
N VAL A 100 -3.52 -2.09 -12.68
CA VAL A 100 -4.65 -2.92 -13.12
C VAL A 100 -5.91 -2.05 -13.22
N GLY A 101 -6.20 -1.26 -12.19
CA GLY A 101 -7.36 -0.37 -12.18
C GLY A 101 -7.38 0.63 -13.33
N ALA A 102 -6.23 1.22 -13.69
CA ALA A 102 -6.18 2.15 -14.84
C ALA A 102 -6.41 1.44 -16.17
N ALA A 103 -5.92 0.21 -16.35
CA ALA A 103 -6.19 -0.59 -17.55
C ALA A 103 -7.68 -0.96 -17.64
N GLU A 104 -8.28 -1.40 -16.53
CA GLU A 104 -9.69 -1.77 -16.44
C GLU A 104 -10.63 -0.57 -16.60
N PHE A 105 -10.24 0.59 -16.05
CA PHE A 105 -10.92 1.86 -16.27
C PHE A 105 -11.06 2.18 -17.76
N VAL A 106 -9.94 2.11 -18.50
CA VAL A 106 -9.95 2.35 -19.95
C VAL A 106 -10.79 1.30 -20.68
N LYS A 107 -10.65 0.02 -20.30
CA LYS A 107 -11.42 -1.07 -20.93
C LYS A 107 -12.93 -0.89 -20.71
N GLY A 108 -13.38 -0.62 -19.48
CA GLY A 108 -14.80 -0.39 -19.16
C GLY A 108 -15.40 0.76 -19.99
N ARG A 109 -14.68 1.88 -20.09
CA ARG A 109 -15.14 3.02 -20.89
C ARG A 109 -15.19 2.74 -22.40
N LEU A 110 -14.22 2.00 -22.93
CA LEU A 110 -14.23 1.61 -24.34
C LEU A 110 -15.36 0.64 -24.66
N ASP A 111 -15.67 -0.27 -23.75
CA ASP A 111 -16.80 -1.19 -23.90
C ASP A 111 -18.14 -0.45 -23.87
N ALA A 112 -18.31 0.47 -22.91
CA ALA A 112 -19.50 1.31 -22.81
C ALA A 112 -19.66 2.24 -24.04
N GLU A 113 -18.57 2.77 -24.58
CA GLU A 113 -18.59 3.55 -25.83
C GLU A 113 -19.05 2.68 -27.02
N ALA A 114 -18.54 1.45 -27.11
CA ALA A 114 -18.92 0.52 -28.16
C ALA A 114 -20.39 0.05 -28.04
N ALA A 115 -20.90 -0.09 -26.83
CA ALA A 115 -22.31 -0.41 -26.56
C ALA A 115 -23.25 0.78 -26.76
N GLY A 116 -22.73 2.01 -26.79
CA GLY A 116 -23.53 3.22 -26.92
C GLY A 116 -23.98 3.82 -25.58
N ASP A 117 -23.46 3.33 -24.48
CA ASP A 117 -23.87 3.70 -23.11
C ASP A 117 -23.23 5.01 -22.59
N LEU A 118 -22.27 5.59 -23.34
CA LEU A 118 -21.67 6.87 -22.96
C LEU A 118 -22.47 8.05 -23.52
N GLU A 119 -22.67 9.06 -22.68
CA GLU A 119 -23.29 10.33 -23.08
C GLU A 119 -22.50 11.05 -24.19
N PRO A 120 -23.16 11.81 -25.07
CA PRO A 120 -22.53 12.44 -26.25
C PRO A 120 -21.40 13.41 -25.91
N ASP A 121 -21.51 14.19 -24.83
CA ASP A 121 -20.50 15.12 -24.34
C ASP A 121 -19.26 14.40 -23.80
N VAL A 122 -19.45 13.26 -23.13
CA VAL A 122 -18.38 12.37 -22.67
C VAL A 122 -17.62 11.76 -23.87
N ARG A 123 -18.32 11.39 -24.95
CA ARG A 123 -17.70 10.92 -26.20
C ARG A 123 -16.86 12.02 -26.84
N ALA A 124 -17.39 13.24 -26.91
CA ALA A 124 -16.67 14.38 -27.47
C ALA A 124 -15.40 14.71 -26.69
N ALA A 125 -15.44 14.70 -25.36
CA ALA A 125 -14.29 14.89 -24.49
C ALA A 125 -13.22 13.81 -24.67
N ASN A 126 -13.61 12.53 -24.83
CA ASN A 126 -12.70 11.43 -25.15
C ASN A 126 -12.01 11.62 -26.51
N ALA A 127 -12.75 12.05 -27.53
CA ALA A 127 -12.25 12.27 -28.88
C ALA A 127 -11.26 13.45 -28.97
N ALA A 128 -11.43 14.48 -28.14
CA ALA A 128 -10.55 15.66 -28.09
C ALA A 128 -9.15 15.35 -27.50
N GLY A 129 -8.89 14.12 -27.04
CA GLY A 129 -7.55 13.66 -26.64
C GLY A 129 -7.07 14.07 -25.26
N GLY A 130 -7.86 14.83 -24.49
CA GLY A 130 -7.62 15.19 -23.10
C GLY A 130 -8.47 14.40 -22.10
N GLY A 131 -9.12 13.33 -22.56
CA GLY A 131 -10.13 12.59 -21.83
C GLY A 131 -9.58 11.74 -20.66
N TRP A 132 -10.49 11.28 -19.83
CA TRP A 132 -10.21 10.49 -18.63
C TRP A 132 -9.31 9.26 -18.89
N ASN A 133 -9.48 8.57 -20.03
CA ASN A 133 -8.71 7.37 -20.38
C ASN A 133 -7.19 7.62 -20.38
N ARG A 134 -6.73 8.71 -21.01
CA ARG A 134 -5.31 9.10 -21.04
C ARG A 134 -4.83 9.54 -19.65
N ARG A 135 -5.66 10.34 -18.95
CA ARG A 135 -5.39 10.80 -17.57
C ARG A 135 -5.25 9.65 -16.59
N ALA A 136 -6.09 8.61 -16.68
CA ALA A 136 -6.03 7.46 -15.79
C ALA A 136 -4.70 6.69 -15.96
N ILE A 137 -4.28 6.44 -17.20
CA ILE A 137 -3.01 5.75 -17.49
C ILE A 137 -1.81 6.58 -16.99
N ASP A 138 -1.74 7.87 -17.33
CA ASP A 138 -0.61 8.73 -16.95
C ASP A 138 -0.51 8.90 -15.42
N ALA A 139 -1.65 8.98 -14.72
CA ALA A 139 -1.69 9.18 -13.28
C ALA A 139 -1.04 8.04 -12.48
N VAL A 140 -1.10 6.81 -12.98
CA VAL A 140 -0.60 5.63 -12.26
C VAL A 140 0.81 5.21 -12.66
N LEU A 141 1.30 5.61 -13.83
CA LEU A 141 2.65 5.26 -14.29
C LEU A 141 3.70 6.20 -13.69
N GLN A 142 4.40 5.76 -12.66
CA GLN A 142 5.36 6.56 -11.90
C GLN A 142 6.79 5.98 -11.87
N ARG A 143 6.98 4.73 -12.35
CA ARG A 143 8.30 4.10 -12.50
C ARG A 143 8.52 3.68 -13.94
N ALA A 144 9.76 3.62 -14.36
CA ALA A 144 10.10 3.37 -15.76
C ALA A 144 9.85 1.92 -16.25
N ASP A 145 9.66 0.96 -15.36
CA ASP A 145 9.21 -0.40 -15.67
C ASP A 145 7.69 -0.53 -15.85
N GLU A 146 6.92 0.38 -15.27
CA GLU A 146 5.44 0.31 -15.26
C GLU A 146 4.80 0.44 -16.65
N PRO A 147 5.33 1.22 -17.60
CA PRO A 147 4.88 1.17 -18.99
C PRO A 147 4.90 -0.24 -19.60
N GLY A 148 5.97 -0.99 -19.35
CA GLY A 148 6.09 -2.39 -19.80
C GLY A 148 5.12 -3.33 -19.10
N GLU A 149 4.93 -3.17 -17.78
CA GLU A 149 3.97 -3.94 -16.98
C GLU A 149 2.51 -3.69 -17.43
N MET A 150 2.16 -2.43 -17.68
CA MET A 150 0.84 -2.05 -18.20
C MET A 150 0.58 -2.71 -19.55
N LEU A 151 1.57 -2.71 -20.46
CA LEU A 151 1.48 -3.42 -21.74
C LEU A 151 1.34 -4.92 -21.55
N GLY A 152 2.10 -5.50 -20.60
CA GLY A 152 2.02 -6.92 -20.25
C GLY A 152 0.61 -7.31 -19.80
N TYR A 153 0.05 -6.56 -18.87
CA TYR A 153 -1.31 -6.76 -18.39
C TYR A 153 -2.33 -6.65 -19.55
N TRP A 154 -2.27 -5.54 -20.30
CA TRP A 154 -3.22 -5.31 -21.40
C TRP A 154 -3.17 -6.42 -22.44
N THR A 155 -1.96 -6.77 -22.91
CA THR A 155 -1.80 -7.74 -23.98
C THR A 155 -2.13 -9.17 -23.57
N SER A 156 -1.90 -9.53 -22.31
CA SER A 156 -2.27 -10.85 -21.79
C SER A 156 -3.79 -11.02 -21.67
N LYS A 157 -4.50 -9.96 -21.30
CA LYS A 157 -5.95 -10.02 -21.04
C LYS A 157 -6.80 -9.65 -22.27
N TYR A 158 -6.34 -8.72 -23.11
CA TYR A 158 -7.13 -8.14 -24.22
C TYR A 158 -6.47 -8.30 -25.60
N GLY A 159 -5.31 -8.95 -25.65
CA GLY A 159 -4.58 -9.14 -26.89
C GLY A 159 -3.76 -7.93 -27.33
N ARG A 160 -3.06 -8.09 -28.45
CA ARG A 160 -2.03 -7.13 -28.92
C ARG A 160 -2.57 -5.83 -29.50
N LYS A 161 -3.87 -5.70 -29.73
CA LYS A 161 -4.48 -4.47 -30.25
C LYS A 161 -4.60 -3.43 -29.14
N LEU A 162 -3.67 -2.48 -29.13
CA LEU A 162 -3.66 -1.39 -28.16
C LEU A 162 -4.55 -0.22 -28.62
N PRO A 163 -5.54 0.21 -27.82
CA PRO A 163 -6.34 1.40 -28.11
C PRO A 163 -5.49 2.67 -28.10
N LYS A 164 -5.91 3.69 -28.89
CA LYS A 164 -5.20 4.99 -28.94
C LYS A 164 -5.00 5.64 -27.55
N PRO A 165 -6.00 5.68 -26.65
CA PRO A 165 -5.81 6.28 -25.31
C PRO A 165 -4.72 5.57 -24.49
N VAL A 166 -4.64 4.23 -24.54
CA VAL A 166 -3.61 3.45 -23.87
C VAL A 166 -2.24 3.79 -24.42
N LYS A 167 -2.07 3.79 -25.75
CA LYS A 167 -0.81 4.16 -26.38
C LYS A 167 -0.35 5.56 -25.99
N ARG A 168 -1.26 6.55 -26.01
CA ARG A 168 -0.95 7.95 -25.69
C ARG A 168 -0.57 8.13 -24.20
N GLY A 169 -1.35 7.54 -23.28
CA GLY A 169 -1.04 7.64 -21.86
C GLY A 169 0.29 6.98 -21.48
N ILE A 170 0.60 5.84 -22.11
CA ILE A 170 1.92 5.19 -21.93
C ILE A 170 3.03 6.04 -22.57
N ALA A 171 2.81 6.63 -23.74
CA ALA A 171 3.81 7.48 -24.40
C ALA A 171 4.16 8.72 -23.56
N ASP A 172 3.17 9.34 -22.89
CA ASP A 172 3.39 10.47 -21.97
C ASP A 172 4.26 10.04 -20.78
N ALA A 173 3.96 8.88 -20.21
CA ALA A 173 4.75 8.33 -19.13
C ALA A 173 6.19 8.01 -19.57
N VAL A 174 6.39 7.46 -20.75
CA VAL A 174 7.71 7.18 -21.35
C VAL A 174 8.54 8.45 -21.49
N GLN A 175 7.96 9.54 -22.03
CA GLN A 175 8.65 10.83 -22.14
C GLN A 175 9.09 11.38 -20.78
N ARG A 176 8.33 11.11 -19.72
CA ARG A 176 8.63 11.58 -18.35
C ARG A 176 9.65 10.69 -17.64
N LEU A 177 9.56 9.37 -17.81
CA LEU A 177 10.24 8.38 -16.97
C LEU A 177 11.53 7.81 -17.58
N TYR A 178 11.65 7.78 -18.93
CA TYR A 178 12.79 7.15 -19.56
C TYR A 178 14.01 8.08 -19.59
N ASN A 179 15.08 7.60 -18.98
CA ASN A 179 16.40 8.20 -18.97
C ASN A 179 17.46 7.09 -18.86
N GLU A 180 18.73 7.44 -19.01
CA GLU A 180 19.85 6.49 -18.97
C GLU A 180 19.87 5.63 -17.70
N ARG A 181 19.69 6.23 -16.52
CA ARG A 181 19.69 5.51 -15.24
C ARG A 181 18.48 4.58 -15.10
N SER A 182 17.31 5.00 -15.59
CA SER A 182 16.14 4.14 -15.60
C SER A 182 16.29 2.96 -16.55
N LEU A 183 16.94 3.16 -17.70
CA LEU A 183 17.27 2.06 -18.62
C LEU A 183 18.19 1.03 -17.96
N LEU A 184 19.29 1.46 -17.33
CA LEU A 184 20.21 0.56 -16.63
C LEU A 184 19.53 -0.22 -15.52
N LYS A 185 18.60 0.42 -14.81
CA LYS A 185 17.92 -0.18 -13.66
C LYS A 185 16.76 -1.12 -14.04
N TYR A 186 16.01 -0.79 -15.07
CA TYR A 186 14.72 -1.44 -15.33
C TYR A 186 14.64 -2.16 -16.69
N ASP A 187 15.59 -1.97 -17.62
CA ASP A 187 15.58 -2.66 -18.90
C ASP A 187 16.23 -4.04 -18.82
N SER A 188 15.60 -4.96 -18.07
CA SER A 188 16.08 -6.33 -17.88
C SER A 188 15.51 -7.29 -18.92
N GLY A 189 16.32 -8.28 -19.34
CA GLY A 189 15.89 -9.36 -20.22
C GLY A 189 14.85 -10.31 -19.62
N SER A 190 14.67 -10.29 -18.30
CA SER A 190 13.64 -11.06 -17.57
C SER A 190 12.25 -10.46 -17.63
N LEU A 191 12.11 -9.20 -18.07
CA LEU A 191 10.82 -8.53 -18.21
C LEU A 191 10.12 -8.94 -19.51
N GLY A 192 8.80 -9.06 -19.46
CA GLY A 192 7.98 -9.37 -20.63
C GLY A 192 8.05 -8.30 -21.74
N TYR A 193 8.19 -7.02 -21.33
CA TYR A 193 8.36 -5.87 -22.22
C TYR A 193 9.55 -5.03 -21.76
N ARG A 194 10.53 -4.86 -22.64
CA ARG A 194 11.68 -4.01 -22.45
C ARG A 194 11.40 -2.60 -23.00
N PHE A 195 12.26 -1.63 -22.69
CA PHE A 195 12.11 -0.24 -23.16
C PHE A 195 11.92 -0.16 -24.68
N GLY A 196 12.72 -0.87 -25.45
CA GLY A 196 12.57 -0.92 -26.90
C GLY A 196 11.23 -1.50 -27.37
N ASP A 197 10.68 -2.51 -26.67
CA ASP A 197 9.37 -3.06 -27.00
C ASP A 197 8.26 -2.04 -26.74
N VAL A 198 8.34 -1.33 -25.60
CA VAL A 198 7.39 -0.26 -25.24
C VAL A 198 7.40 0.84 -26.31
N LEU A 199 8.60 1.35 -26.66
CA LEU A 199 8.77 2.39 -27.69
C LEU A 199 8.15 1.98 -29.03
N ASN A 200 8.40 0.75 -29.48
CA ASN A 200 7.83 0.21 -30.72
C ASN A 200 6.30 0.11 -30.69
N LEU A 201 5.71 -0.29 -29.56
CA LEU A 201 4.27 -0.54 -29.48
C LEU A 201 3.46 0.73 -29.34
N VAL A 202 3.96 1.71 -28.58
CA VAL A 202 3.22 2.95 -28.30
C VAL A 202 3.60 4.09 -29.24
N HIS A 203 4.71 3.97 -29.99
CA HIS A 203 5.26 4.99 -30.88
C HIS A 203 5.51 6.33 -30.14
N ALA A 204 6.15 6.24 -28.97
CA ALA A 204 6.49 7.42 -28.20
C ALA A 204 7.52 8.27 -28.96
N SER A 205 7.26 9.57 -29.07
CA SER A 205 8.20 10.54 -29.59
C SER A 205 9.05 11.11 -28.47
N PRO A 206 10.33 11.44 -28.71
CA PRO A 206 11.15 12.15 -27.73
C PRO A 206 10.54 13.51 -27.36
N ASP A 207 10.79 13.95 -26.13
CA ASP A 207 10.44 15.28 -25.66
C ASP A 207 11.39 16.31 -26.29
N PRO A 208 10.90 17.30 -27.04
CA PRO A 208 11.74 18.35 -27.65
C PRO A 208 12.58 19.13 -26.65
N ALA A 209 12.16 19.19 -25.37
CA ALA A 209 12.90 19.83 -24.30
C ALA A 209 14.07 18.97 -23.77
N LYS A 210 14.19 17.74 -24.23
CA LYS A 210 15.22 16.78 -23.81
C LYS A 210 15.96 16.23 -25.04
N PRO A 211 16.93 16.96 -25.65
CA PRO A 211 17.60 16.56 -26.88
C PRO A 211 18.20 15.15 -26.81
N TRP A 212 18.77 14.76 -25.67
CA TRP A 212 19.35 13.42 -25.42
C TRP A 212 18.35 12.27 -25.50
N GLN A 213 17.04 12.56 -25.39
CA GLN A 213 16.03 11.50 -25.33
C GLN A 213 15.85 10.80 -26.68
N SER A 214 16.12 11.49 -27.80
CA SER A 214 16.15 10.87 -29.13
C SER A 214 17.19 9.75 -29.20
N ASP A 215 18.40 10.04 -28.72
CA ASP A 215 19.53 9.09 -28.73
C ASP A 215 19.26 7.93 -27.78
N LEU A 216 18.65 8.21 -26.61
CA LEU A 216 18.23 7.18 -25.66
C LEU A 216 17.18 6.22 -26.29
N PHE A 217 16.22 6.74 -27.01
CA PHE A 217 15.19 5.92 -27.66
C PHE A 217 15.78 5.06 -28.76
N ALA A 218 16.64 5.64 -29.60
CA ALA A 218 17.38 4.90 -30.63
C ALA A 218 18.25 3.80 -30.01
N TYR A 219 19.03 4.14 -28.99
CA TYR A 219 19.85 3.17 -28.25
C TYR A 219 19.02 2.05 -27.61
N SER A 220 17.85 2.37 -27.01
CA SER A 220 16.97 1.38 -26.39
C SER A 220 16.43 0.37 -27.40
N LEU A 221 16.08 0.85 -28.62
CA LEU A 221 15.65 0.00 -29.75
C LEU A 221 16.77 -0.91 -30.23
N ASP A 222 17.97 -0.36 -30.41
CA ASP A 222 19.15 -1.10 -30.85
C ASP A 222 19.57 -2.15 -29.81
N ARG A 223 19.57 -1.78 -28.54
CA ARG A 223 19.82 -2.70 -27.42
C ARG A 223 18.80 -3.85 -27.38
N ARG A 224 17.52 -3.57 -27.66
CA ARG A 224 16.49 -4.60 -27.74
C ARG A 224 16.76 -5.59 -28.89
N HIS A 225 17.22 -5.09 -30.01
CA HIS A 225 17.52 -5.88 -31.20
C HIS A 225 18.96 -6.39 -31.27
N LYS A 226 19.77 -6.19 -30.22
CA LYS A 226 21.17 -6.64 -30.11
C LYS A 226 22.06 -6.16 -31.29
N ARG A 227 21.92 -4.91 -31.70
CA ARG A 227 22.65 -4.34 -32.85
C ARG A 227 24.09 -3.93 -32.51
N GLY A 228 24.51 -4.02 -31.25
CA GLY A 228 25.88 -3.69 -30.84
C GLY A 228 26.22 -2.20 -30.88
N THR A 229 25.21 -1.34 -30.90
CA THR A 229 25.41 0.12 -30.89
C THR A 229 26.10 0.57 -29.62
N VAL A 230 27.16 1.35 -29.76
CA VAL A 230 27.88 2.00 -28.65
C VAL A 230 27.18 3.32 -28.34
N PRO A 231 26.87 3.62 -27.06
CA PRO A 231 26.25 4.90 -26.71
C PRO A 231 27.22 6.05 -26.93
N ASP A 232 26.72 7.15 -27.53
CA ASP A 232 27.46 8.39 -27.72
C ASP A 232 27.78 9.00 -26.33
N PRO A 233 29.05 9.25 -25.98
CA PRO A 233 29.44 9.82 -24.71
C PRO A 233 28.89 11.23 -24.44
N ASP A 234 28.64 12.01 -25.49
CA ASP A 234 28.13 13.37 -25.38
C ASP A 234 26.59 13.38 -25.12
N ALA A 235 25.86 12.52 -25.82
CA ALA A 235 24.41 12.39 -25.67
C ALA A 235 24.01 11.49 -24.50
N LEU A 236 24.72 10.38 -24.28
CA LEU A 236 24.40 9.33 -23.30
C LEU A 236 25.59 9.01 -22.39
N PRO A 237 26.07 10.00 -21.62
CA PRO A 237 27.32 9.88 -20.85
C PRO A 237 27.28 8.79 -19.76
N VAL A 238 26.11 8.49 -19.17
CA VAL A 238 26.01 7.46 -18.13
C VAL A 238 26.11 6.06 -18.74
N LEU A 239 25.45 5.84 -19.88
CA LEU A 239 25.51 4.56 -20.60
C LEU A 239 26.91 4.29 -21.16
N ALA A 240 27.57 5.31 -21.71
CA ALA A 240 28.95 5.20 -22.20
C ALA A 240 29.90 4.82 -21.06
N ARG A 241 29.78 5.48 -19.88
CA ARG A 241 30.60 5.13 -18.70
C ARG A 241 30.28 3.75 -18.14
N ASN A 242 29.01 3.32 -18.20
CA ASN A 242 28.62 1.98 -17.77
C ASN A 242 29.27 0.90 -18.62
N LEU A 243 29.31 1.12 -19.95
CA LEU A 243 29.99 0.20 -20.87
C LEU A 243 31.50 0.15 -20.60
N ALA A 244 32.15 1.30 -20.53
CA ALA A 244 33.57 1.39 -20.22
C ALA A 244 33.91 0.79 -18.84
N PHE A 245 33.05 0.98 -17.84
CA PHE A 245 33.26 0.38 -16.52
C PHE A 245 33.27 -1.15 -16.59
N GLY A 246 32.44 -1.77 -17.42
CA GLY A 246 32.45 -3.21 -17.62
C GLY A 246 33.80 -3.69 -18.19
N GLU A 247 34.38 -2.96 -19.15
CA GLU A 247 35.68 -3.28 -19.74
C GLU A 247 36.82 -3.11 -18.72
N PHE A 248 36.81 -2.06 -17.91
CA PHE A 248 37.77 -1.84 -16.83
C PHE A 248 37.68 -2.91 -15.74
N PHE A 249 36.46 -3.31 -15.36
CA PHE A 249 36.24 -4.34 -14.36
C PHE A 249 36.84 -5.71 -14.76
N GLU A 250 36.85 -6.07 -16.03
CA GLU A 250 37.50 -7.32 -16.49
C GLU A 250 39.03 -7.27 -16.37
N GLN A 251 39.62 -6.07 -16.37
CA GLN A 251 41.06 -5.86 -16.21
C GLN A 251 41.47 -5.73 -14.72
N ASP A 252 40.65 -5.00 -13.94
CA ASP A 252 40.86 -4.76 -12.51
C ASP A 252 39.52 -4.83 -11.77
N PRO A 253 39.20 -6.00 -11.17
CA PRO A 253 37.97 -6.16 -10.41
C PRO A 253 37.83 -5.25 -9.18
N GLU A 254 38.95 -4.74 -8.63
CA GLU A 254 38.94 -3.84 -7.45
C GLU A 254 38.27 -2.47 -7.76
N ILE A 255 38.13 -2.07 -9.02
CA ILE A 255 37.47 -0.82 -9.42
C ILE A 255 36.02 -0.75 -8.91
N ILE A 256 35.35 -1.91 -8.73
CA ILE A 256 33.96 -2.00 -8.22
C ILE A 256 33.86 -1.60 -6.75
N LEU A 257 34.94 -1.51 -6.04
CA LEU A 257 35.00 -1.06 -4.65
C LEU A 257 35.10 0.48 -4.51
N ASN A 258 35.10 1.21 -5.63
CA ASN A 258 35.11 2.67 -5.63
C ASN A 258 33.68 3.23 -5.77
N PRO A 259 33.09 3.85 -4.70
CA PRO A 259 31.73 4.36 -4.71
C PRO A 259 31.45 5.41 -5.80
N GLU A 260 32.43 6.29 -6.08
CA GLU A 260 32.28 7.33 -7.10
C GLU A 260 32.19 6.73 -8.50
N GLN A 261 33.02 5.73 -8.79
CA GLN A 261 33.01 5.06 -10.09
C GLN A 261 31.68 4.30 -10.30
N LEU A 262 31.19 3.61 -9.28
CA LEU A 262 29.87 2.96 -9.29
C LEU A 262 28.75 3.96 -9.60
N GLN A 263 28.75 5.11 -8.91
CA GLN A 263 27.75 6.15 -9.10
C GLN A 263 27.83 6.79 -10.48
N ARG A 264 29.03 7.08 -10.99
CA ARG A 264 29.26 7.66 -12.32
C ARG A 264 28.84 6.72 -13.44
N ALA A 265 29.12 5.41 -13.27
CA ALA A 265 28.69 4.37 -14.20
C ALA A 265 27.19 4.02 -14.09
N GLY A 266 26.47 4.58 -13.12
CA GLY A 266 25.04 4.30 -12.91
C GLY A 266 24.74 2.85 -12.55
N LEU A 267 25.70 2.12 -11.97
CA LEU A 267 25.51 0.74 -11.56
C LEU A 267 24.51 0.64 -10.41
N THR A 268 23.55 -0.26 -10.54
CA THR A 268 22.66 -0.64 -9.42
C THR A 268 23.38 -1.62 -8.51
N TRP A 269 22.95 -1.71 -7.26
CA TRP A 269 23.53 -2.67 -6.32
C TRP A 269 23.35 -4.13 -6.80
N GLU A 270 22.21 -4.45 -7.44
CA GLU A 270 21.97 -5.77 -8.03
C GLU A 270 22.96 -6.09 -9.16
N ALA A 271 23.16 -5.12 -10.06
CA ALA A 271 24.09 -5.29 -11.17
C ALA A 271 25.54 -5.42 -10.68
N ALA A 272 25.92 -4.62 -9.69
CA ALA A 272 27.26 -4.67 -9.10
C ALA A 272 27.53 -6.00 -8.39
N LEU A 273 26.59 -6.51 -7.59
CA LEU A 273 26.71 -7.82 -6.95
C LEU A 273 26.81 -8.95 -7.98
N SER A 274 25.99 -8.89 -9.03
CA SER A 274 26.03 -9.88 -10.12
C SER A 274 27.34 -9.85 -10.88
N MET A 275 27.88 -8.66 -11.15
CA MET A 275 29.16 -8.46 -11.86
C MET A 275 30.35 -8.93 -11.02
N ALA A 276 30.36 -8.57 -9.75
CA ALA A 276 31.44 -8.89 -8.83
C ALA A 276 31.59 -10.39 -8.59
N GLY A 277 30.48 -11.09 -8.37
CA GLY A 277 30.51 -12.52 -8.03
C GLY A 277 31.47 -12.82 -6.87
N PRO A 278 32.38 -13.79 -7.02
CA PRO A 278 33.42 -14.12 -6.04
C PRO A 278 34.73 -13.33 -6.24
N LYS A 279 34.82 -12.40 -7.23
CA LYS A 279 36.05 -11.73 -7.60
C LYS A 279 36.55 -10.73 -6.56
N VAL A 280 35.67 -10.24 -5.67
CA VAL A 280 36.03 -9.23 -4.66
C VAL A 280 35.42 -9.58 -3.29
N ASP A 281 35.98 -8.99 -2.22
CA ASP A 281 35.49 -9.14 -0.87
C ASP A 281 34.06 -8.57 -0.74
N LYS A 282 33.15 -9.36 -0.16
CA LYS A 282 31.73 -9.04 -0.13
C LYS A 282 31.40 -7.91 0.86
N ALA A 283 32.12 -7.79 1.97
CA ALA A 283 31.92 -6.72 2.93
C ALA A 283 32.33 -5.38 2.31
N ARG A 284 33.53 -5.32 1.71
CA ARG A 284 34.03 -4.13 1.02
C ARG A 284 33.11 -3.71 -0.13
N LEU A 285 32.57 -4.68 -0.88
CA LEU A 285 31.60 -4.39 -1.95
C LEU A 285 30.34 -3.73 -1.41
N TRP A 286 29.74 -4.28 -0.35
CA TRP A 286 28.56 -3.66 0.28
C TRP A 286 28.86 -2.26 0.81
N GLU A 287 30.01 -2.05 1.43
CA GLU A 287 30.43 -0.74 1.92
C GLU A 287 30.56 0.29 0.79
N ALA A 288 31.05 -0.12 -0.39
CA ALA A 288 31.12 0.72 -1.57
C ALA A 288 29.73 1.04 -2.17
N LEU A 289 28.77 0.11 -2.08
CA LEU A 289 27.41 0.26 -2.62
C LEU A 289 26.48 1.08 -1.73
N ILE A 290 26.57 0.95 -0.41
CA ILE A 290 25.68 1.58 0.58
C ILE A 290 25.47 3.07 0.35
N PRO A 291 26.48 3.91 0.05
CA PRO A 291 26.29 5.35 -0.19
C PRO A 291 25.31 5.67 -1.32
N SER A 292 25.24 4.82 -2.35
CA SER A 292 24.39 5.00 -3.53
C SER A 292 23.02 4.33 -3.42
N MET A 293 22.82 3.46 -2.42
CA MET A 293 21.59 2.69 -2.27
C MET A 293 20.41 3.58 -1.83
N GLY A 294 19.27 3.40 -2.49
CA GLY A 294 18.00 4.01 -2.06
C GLY A 294 17.50 3.44 -0.73
N TYR A 295 16.60 4.17 -0.06
CA TYR A 295 16.07 3.81 1.26
C TYR A 295 15.53 2.37 1.34
N MET A 296 14.65 1.98 0.39
CA MET A 296 14.07 0.64 0.34
C MET A 296 15.12 -0.45 0.10
N ALA A 297 16.15 -0.16 -0.72
CA ALA A 297 17.23 -1.09 -0.96
C ALA A 297 18.04 -1.34 0.32
N ALA A 298 18.38 -0.27 1.06
CA ALA A 298 19.05 -0.38 2.35
C ALA A 298 18.21 -1.19 3.36
N LEU A 299 16.92 -0.86 3.50
CA LEU A 299 15.99 -1.53 4.42
C LEU A 299 15.89 -3.05 4.15
N ARG A 300 15.86 -3.45 2.87
CA ARG A 300 15.75 -4.87 2.48
C ARG A 300 17.03 -5.68 2.65
N ASN A 301 18.17 -5.02 2.73
CA ASN A 301 19.48 -5.69 2.73
C ASN A 301 20.15 -5.70 4.10
N LEU A 302 19.48 -5.31 5.19
CA LEU A 302 20.07 -5.25 6.53
C LEU A 302 20.70 -6.60 6.95
N ARG A 303 19.98 -7.71 6.71
CA ARG A 303 20.51 -9.05 6.97
C ARG A 303 21.74 -9.35 6.12
N ASN A 304 21.70 -8.98 4.84
CA ASN A 304 22.85 -9.19 3.95
C ASN A 304 24.10 -8.38 4.39
N PHE A 305 23.90 -7.20 4.97
CA PHE A 305 24.99 -6.39 5.54
C PHE A 305 25.60 -7.08 6.76
N ASP A 306 24.76 -7.63 7.65
CA ASP A 306 25.23 -8.40 8.82
C ASP A 306 25.96 -9.68 8.40
N GLU A 307 25.40 -10.46 7.47
CA GLU A 307 25.99 -11.69 6.95
C GLU A 307 27.32 -11.46 6.20
N ALA A 308 27.46 -10.32 5.53
CA ALA A 308 28.70 -9.94 4.85
C ALA A 308 29.76 -9.39 5.80
N GLY A 309 29.43 -9.02 7.03
CA GLY A 309 30.34 -8.43 7.98
C GLY A 309 30.69 -6.97 7.70
N VAL A 310 29.71 -6.18 7.21
CA VAL A 310 29.87 -4.73 7.04
C VAL A 310 30.29 -4.08 8.36
N SER A 311 31.24 -3.16 8.34
CA SER A 311 31.79 -2.48 9.52
C SER A 311 30.72 -1.71 10.31
N ASP A 312 30.96 -1.52 11.61
CA ASP A 312 30.04 -0.79 12.47
C ASP A 312 29.88 0.68 12.06
N GLU A 313 30.93 1.30 11.56
CA GLU A 313 30.92 2.68 11.08
C GLU A 313 29.96 2.84 9.88
N VAL A 314 30.04 1.94 8.91
CA VAL A 314 29.15 1.96 7.74
C VAL A 314 27.73 1.59 8.13
N ALA A 315 27.54 0.62 9.04
CA ALA A 315 26.24 0.27 9.58
C ALA A 315 25.56 1.44 10.31
N GLU A 316 26.32 2.24 11.07
CA GLU A 316 25.78 3.45 11.70
C GLU A 316 25.27 4.47 10.67
N THR A 317 25.94 4.58 9.52
CA THR A 317 25.50 5.43 8.43
C THR A 317 24.16 4.96 7.83
N VAL A 318 23.98 3.64 7.66
CA VAL A 318 22.69 3.04 7.27
C VAL A 318 21.64 3.30 8.35
N ALA A 319 21.98 3.06 9.61
CA ALA A 319 21.09 3.25 10.74
C ALA A 319 20.56 4.70 10.84
N ARG A 320 21.45 5.70 10.66
CA ARG A 320 21.05 7.12 10.62
C ARG A 320 20.11 7.42 9.45
N LYS A 321 20.40 6.89 8.26
CA LYS A 321 19.53 7.04 7.08
C LYS A 321 18.13 6.43 7.33
N LEU A 322 18.05 5.26 7.95
CA LEU A 322 16.79 4.60 8.26
C LEU A 322 15.97 5.37 9.30
N ALA A 323 16.63 5.98 10.28
CA ALA A 323 16.00 6.74 11.36
C ALA A 323 15.55 8.16 10.95
N ASP A 324 15.95 8.65 9.78
CA ASP A 324 15.65 9.99 9.30
C ASP A 324 14.16 10.12 8.89
N PRO A 325 13.35 10.95 9.58
CA PRO A 325 11.92 11.07 9.29
C PRO A 325 11.61 11.54 7.86
N GLU A 326 12.45 12.39 7.28
CA GLU A 326 12.25 12.85 5.89
C GLU A 326 12.48 11.71 4.89
N GLN A 327 13.49 10.88 5.13
CA GLN A 327 13.77 9.71 4.29
C GLN A 327 12.65 8.68 4.43
N VAL A 328 12.14 8.47 5.65
CA VAL A 328 10.97 7.60 5.90
C VAL A 328 9.76 8.09 5.10
N ALA A 329 9.40 9.36 5.22
CA ALA A 329 8.27 9.95 4.51
C ALA A 329 8.44 9.84 2.98
N LYS A 330 9.62 10.18 2.44
CA LYS A 330 9.94 10.09 1.01
C LYS A 330 9.92 8.64 0.49
N SER A 331 10.26 7.68 1.34
CA SER A 331 10.31 6.26 0.98
C SER A 331 8.94 5.65 0.72
N ARG A 332 7.88 6.21 1.30
CA ARG A 332 6.50 5.71 1.23
C ARG A 332 6.36 4.24 1.64
N GLN A 333 7.19 3.79 2.58
CA GLN A 333 7.11 2.42 3.07
C GLN A 333 5.93 2.27 4.04
N LEU A 334 5.20 1.17 3.88
CA LEU A 334 4.16 0.80 4.84
C LEU A 334 4.77 0.52 6.22
N PRO A 335 4.12 0.91 7.33
CA PRO A 335 4.63 0.68 8.69
C PRO A 335 5.09 -0.75 8.95
N MET A 336 4.35 -1.73 8.43
CA MET A 336 4.66 -3.15 8.55
C MET A 336 5.99 -3.56 7.89
N ARG A 337 6.52 -2.79 6.95
CA ARG A 337 7.84 -3.06 6.34
C ARG A 337 8.98 -2.91 7.33
N PHE A 338 8.87 -1.96 8.26
CA PHE A 338 9.86 -1.79 9.33
C PHE A 338 9.83 -2.94 10.31
N TYR A 339 8.62 -3.40 10.66
CA TYR A 339 8.45 -4.59 11.49
C TYR A 339 9.00 -5.86 10.80
N SER A 340 8.71 -6.04 9.51
CA SER A 340 9.27 -7.15 8.72
C SER A 340 10.81 -7.11 8.65
N ALA A 341 11.39 -5.92 8.48
CA ALA A 341 12.84 -5.75 8.47
C ALA A 341 13.47 -6.07 9.83
N TYR A 342 12.81 -5.67 10.94
CA TYR A 342 13.23 -5.98 12.30
C TYR A 342 13.28 -7.50 12.55
N ASN A 343 12.25 -8.24 12.09
CA ASN A 343 12.22 -9.69 12.22
C ASN A 343 13.25 -10.39 11.34
N ALA A 344 13.49 -9.85 10.13
CA ALA A 344 14.45 -10.43 9.17
C ALA A 344 15.92 -10.18 9.54
N ALA A 345 16.21 -9.09 10.26
CA ALA A 345 17.56 -8.69 10.70
C ALA A 345 17.56 -8.40 12.21
N PRO A 346 17.55 -9.43 13.07
CA PRO A 346 17.38 -9.28 14.52
C PRO A 346 18.62 -8.73 15.24
N SER A 347 19.62 -8.25 14.51
CA SER A 347 20.82 -7.63 15.05
C SER A 347 20.49 -6.36 15.85
N LEU A 348 21.17 -6.16 16.97
CA LEU A 348 21.05 -4.95 17.81
C LEU A 348 21.44 -3.66 17.06
N ARG A 349 22.22 -3.77 15.98
CA ARG A 349 22.64 -2.64 15.14
C ARG A 349 21.46 -1.87 14.56
N TRP A 350 20.33 -2.53 14.27
CA TRP A 350 19.20 -1.96 13.53
C TRP A 350 17.99 -1.61 14.38
N GLY A 351 17.83 -2.25 15.55
CA GLY A 351 16.60 -2.19 16.34
C GLY A 351 16.15 -0.76 16.66
N HIS A 352 17.06 0.09 17.15
CA HIS A 352 16.74 1.48 17.48
C HIS A 352 16.33 2.33 16.25
N SER A 353 17.03 2.13 15.13
CA SER A 353 16.75 2.87 13.89
C SER A 353 15.43 2.45 13.25
N LEU A 354 15.12 1.15 13.30
CA LEU A 354 13.84 0.62 12.83
C LEU A 354 12.67 1.06 13.71
N GLU A 355 12.85 1.17 15.03
CA GLU A 355 11.86 1.76 15.93
C GLU A 355 11.57 3.22 15.59
N LYS A 356 12.61 4.03 15.35
CA LYS A 356 12.45 5.42 14.91
C LYS A 356 11.75 5.52 13.56
N ALA A 357 12.14 4.67 12.61
CA ALA A 357 11.52 4.63 11.29
C ALA A 357 10.04 4.24 11.36
N LEU A 358 9.71 3.22 12.13
CA LEU A 358 8.32 2.82 12.37
C LEU A 358 7.52 3.96 13.01
N THR A 359 8.05 4.59 14.05
CA THR A 359 7.40 5.73 14.72
C THR A 359 7.16 6.89 13.74
N ALA A 360 8.14 7.21 12.90
CA ALA A 360 8.00 8.24 11.87
C ALA A 360 6.96 7.88 10.80
N SER A 361 6.86 6.60 10.43
CA SER A 361 5.85 6.13 9.46
C SER A 361 4.41 6.14 10.00
N LEU A 362 4.25 6.29 11.31
CA LEU A 362 2.97 6.38 12.03
C LEU A 362 2.69 7.81 12.53
N ALA A 363 3.39 8.80 11.99
CA ALA A 363 3.29 10.20 12.43
C ALA A 363 1.90 10.81 12.22
N ASN A 364 1.12 10.28 11.27
CA ASN A 364 -0.23 10.76 10.96
C ASN A 364 -1.31 10.28 11.96
N ILE A 365 -1.01 9.32 12.85
CA ILE A 365 -1.95 8.92 13.89
C ILE A 365 -2.12 10.10 14.86
N PRO A 366 -3.35 10.65 15.00
CA PRO A 366 -3.59 11.82 15.82
C PRO A 366 -3.50 11.50 17.31
N GLN A 367 -3.27 12.53 18.13
CA GLN A 367 -3.49 12.43 19.56
C GLN A 367 -5.00 12.51 19.84
N LEU A 368 -5.53 11.52 20.55
CA LEU A 368 -6.94 11.44 20.92
C LEU A 368 -7.12 11.66 22.42
N GLY A 369 -7.90 12.69 22.78
CA GLY A 369 -8.30 12.95 24.16
C GLY A 369 -9.34 11.93 24.64
N GLY A 370 -9.58 11.86 25.98
CA GLY A 370 -10.56 10.95 26.56
C GLY A 370 -10.07 9.49 26.61
N ARG A 371 -11.01 8.58 26.93
CA ARG A 371 -10.75 7.14 27.05
C ARG A 371 -11.19 6.39 25.80
N THR A 372 -10.30 5.63 25.20
CA THR A 372 -10.55 4.87 23.97
C THR A 372 -10.49 3.37 24.24
N LEU A 373 -11.51 2.62 23.84
CA LEU A 373 -11.45 1.16 23.73
C LEU A 373 -10.91 0.80 22.33
N ILE A 374 -9.85 0.00 22.28
CA ILE A 374 -9.29 -0.50 21.01
C ILE A 374 -9.40 -2.02 21.03
N LEU A 375 -10.32 -2.56 20.24
CA LEU A 375 -10.48 -4.00 20.04
C LEU A 375 -9.65 -4.45 18.84
N VAL A 376 -8.74 -5.38 19.06
CA VAL A 376 -7.87 -5.97 18.02
C VAL A 376 -8.34 -7.39 17.75
N ASP A 377 -8.86 -7.61 16.57
CA ASP A 377 -9.31 -8.93 16.10
C ASP A 377 -8.10 -9.85 15.90
N THR A 378 -8.15 -10.98 16.56
CA THR A 378 -7.15 -12.04 16.47
C THR A 378 -7.77 -13.41 16.19
N SER A 379 -8.91 -13.40 15.51
CA SER A 379 -9.57 -14.59 14.98
C SER A 379 -8.72 -15.32 13.94
N SER A 380 -9.11 -16.52 13.58
CA SER A 380 -8.36 -17.35 12.61
C SER A 380 -8.31 -16.74 11.21
N SER A 381 -9.34 -15.99 10.77
CA SER A 381 -9.34 -15.28 9.49
C SER A 381 -8.30 -14.16 9.42
N MET A 382 -7.92 -13.60 10.57
CA MET A 382 -6.85 -12.62 10.67
C MET A 382 -5.45 -13.26 10.64
N HIS A 383 -5.33 -14.57 10.88
CA HIS A 383 -4.07 -15.34 10.77
C HIS A 383 -3.82 -15.76 9.33
N GLU A 384 -3.83 -14.81 8.43
CA GLU A 384 -3.54 -15.03 7.03
C GLU A 384 -2.51 -14.03 6.51
N ALA A 385 -1.57 -14.55 5.69
CA ALA A 385 -0.50 -13.73 5.14
C ALA A 385 -1.05 -12.75 4.09
N PHE A 386 -0.50 -11.55 4.05
CA PHE A 386 -0.81 -10.56 3.02
C PHE A 386 -0.38 -10.99 1.61
N SER A 387 0.57 -11.92 1.50
CA SER A 387 1.06 -12.43 0.23
C SER A 387 1.59 -13.85 0.40
N LYS A 388 1.51 -14.66 -0.67
CA LYS A 388 1.88 -16.07 -0.70
C LYS A 388 3.26 -16.39 -0.09
N ASP A 389 4.24 -15.53 -0.34
CA ASP A 389 5.61 -15.68 0.17
C ASP A 389 5.89 -14.74 1.36
N GLY A 390 4.86 -14.10 1.90
CA GLY A 390 4.97 -13.16 3.00
C GLY A 390 4.96 -13.83 4.36
N THR A 391 5.71 -13.26 5.31
CA THR A 391 5.74 -13.69 6.72
C THR A 391 4.84 -12.85 7.61
N LEU A 392 4.25 -11.76 7.08
CA LEU A 392 3.36 -10.87 7.81
C LEU A 392 1.91 -11.31 7.63
N MET A 393 1.23 -11.47 8.76
CA MET A 393 -0.19 -11.80 8.83
C MET A 393 -1.04 -10.54 9.04
N ARG A 394 -2.35 -10.60 8.75
CA ARG A 394 -3.27 -9.49 9.03
C ARG A 394 -3.32 -9.16 10.52
N TRP A 395 -3.29 -10.15 11.39
CA TRP A 395 -3.25 -9.90 12.84
C TRP A 395 -1.98 -9.17 13.32
N ASP A 396 -0.82 -9.32 12.63
CA ASP A 396 0.38 -8.53 12.92
C ASP A 396 0.14 -7.04 12.64
N ALA A 397 -0.55 -6.73 11.53
CA ALA A 397 -0.93 -5.37 11.21
C ALA A 397 -1.98 -4.84 12.20
N ALA A 398 -2.96 -5.66 12.58
CA ALA A 398 -3.98 -5.29 13.55
C ALA A 398 -3.36 -4.96 14.92
N ALA A 399 -2.45 -5.80 15.41
CA ALA A 399 -1.71 -5.56 16.65
C ALA A 399 -0.87 -4.28 16.57
N LEU A 400 -0.13 -4.09 15.48
CA LEU A 400 0.70 -2.90 15.25
C LEU A 400 -0.14 -1.61 15.27
N PHE A 401 -1.24 -1.58 14.51
CA PHE A 401 -2.13 -0.41 14.47
C PHE A 401 -2.83 -0.18 15.81
N GLY A 402 -3.31 -1.22 16.48
CA GLY A 402 -3.96 -1.11 17.79
C GLY A 402 -3.01 -0.57 18.86
N ILE A 403 -1.79 -1.06 18.93
CA ILE A 403 -0.74 -0.61 19.84
C ILE A 403 -0.33 0.85 19.53
N ALA A 404 -0.08 1.16 18.25
CA ALA A 404 0.33 2.48 17.83
C ALA A 404 -0.73 3.54 18.13
N LEU A 405 -2.00 3.25 17.86
CA LEU A 405 -3.12 4.13 18.18
C LEU A 405 -3.27 4.28 19.71
N GLY A 406 -3.20 3.19 20.46
CA GLY A 406 -3.32 3.21 21.91
C GLY A 406 -2.29 4.15 22.57
N ARG A 407 -1.08 4.21 22.03
CA ARG A 407 -0.02 5.12 22.50
C ARG A 407 -0.28 6.60 22.22
N ARG A 408 -1.13 6.89 21.25
CA ARG A 408 -1.53 8.26 20.88
C ARG A 408 -2.79 8.72 21.61
N CYS A 409 -3.47 7.83 22.32
CA CYS A 409 -4.63 8.15 23.16
C CYS A 409 -4.21 8.64 24.55
N ALA A 410 -4.95 9.58 25.11
CA ALA A 410 -4.75 10.04 26.49
C ALA A 410 -4.93 8.89 27.49
N GLN A 411 -5.95 8.05 27.27
CA GLN A 411 -6.20 6.78 27.97
C GLN A 411 -6.68 5.76 26.93
N ALA A 412 -6.11 4.55 26.96
CA ALA A 412 -6.51 3.48 26.04
C ALA A 412 -6.55 2.14 26.74
N ASP A 413 -7.60 1.40 26.50
CA ASP A 413 -7.70 -0.02 26.79
C ASP A 413 -7.55 -0.76 25.44
N VAL A 414 -6.39 -1.41 25.25
CA VAL A 414 -6.10 -2.21 24.05
C VAL A 414 -6.37 -3.65 24.39
N VAL A 415 -7.30 -4.27 23.69
CA VAL A 415 -7.79 -5.61 23.99
C VAL A 415 -7.79 -6.48 22.73
N SER A 416 -7.13 -7.62 22.82
CA SER A 416 -7.26 -8.68 21.83
C SER A 416 -8.59 -9.40 22.03
N PHE A 417 -9.27 -9.74 20.93
CA PHE A 417 -10.52 -10.52 21.01
C PHE A 417 -10.63 -11.58 19.92
N SER A 418 -11.44 -12.61 20.22
CA SER A 418 -11.91 -13.65 19.32
C SER A 418 -13.18 -14.31 19.90
N SER A 419 -13.64 -15.42 19.28
CA SER A 419 -14.71 -16.23 19.85
C SER A 419 -14.21 -17.16 20.96
N ALA A 420 -15.02 -17.37 21.98
CA ALA A 420 -14.81 -18.41 22.98
C ALA A 420 -15.35 -19.79 22.55
N ARG A 421 -16.09 -19.85 21.44
CA ARG A 421 -16.65 -21.08 20.90
C ARG A 421 -15.59 -21.92 20.20
N TYR A 422 -15.50 -23.18 20.58
CA TYR A 422 -14.63 -24.17 19.92
C TYR A 422 -15.42 -25.19 19.08
N TYR A 423 -16.69 -25.44 19.43
CA TYR A 423 -17.56 -26.40 18.76
C TYR A 423 -18.93 -25.81 18.45
N LEU A 424 -19.59 -26.38 17.43
CA LEU A 424 -20.98 -26.08 17.13
C LEU A 424 -21.85 -26.50 18.32
N GLY A 425 -22.49 -25.52 19.00
CA GLY A 425 -23.27 -25.78 20.21
C GLY A 425 -22.71 -25.19 21.49
N ASP A 426 -21.46 -24.73 21.48
CA ASP A 426 -20.92 -23.96 22.61
C ASP A 426 -21.74 -22.67 22.82
N PRO A 427 -21.91 -22.24 24.09
CA PRO A 427 -22.61 -20.98 24.34
C PRO A 427 -21.88 -19.80 23.69
N PRO A 428 -22.62 -18.77 23.24
CA PRO A 428 -22.03 -17.55 22.73
C PRO A 428 -21.08 -16.92 23.77
N GLY A 429 -19.91 -16.47 23.35
CA GLY A 429 -18.97 -15.83 24.24
C GLY A 429 -17.78 -15.25 23.49
N ALA A 430 -17.32 -14.09 23.94
CA ALA A 430 -16.07 -13.52 23.47
C ALA A 430 -14.91 -13.98 24.37
N LYS A 431 -13.81 -14.30 23.74
CA LYS A 431 -12.51 -14.45 24.41
C LYS A 431 -11.77 -13.15 24.29
N THR A 432 -11.47 -12.51 25.39
CA THR A 432 -10.77 -11.22 25.41
C THR A 432 -9.52 -11.29 26.26
N LYS A 433 -8.50 -10.47 25.93
CA LYS A 433 -7.26 -10.35 26.69
C LYS A 433 -6.72 -8.93 26.59
N ALA A 434 -6.75 -8.18 27.69
CA ALA A 434 -6.21 -6.83 27.73
C ALA A 434 -4.68 -6.83 27.56
N PHE A 435 -4.17 -5.91 26.74
CA PHE A 435 -2.75 -5.70 26.53
C PHE A 435 -2.23 -4.60 27.47
N PRO A 436 -1.20 -4.86 28.30
CA PRO A 436 -0.66 -3.87 29.21
C PRO A 436 0.21 -2.86 28.46
N LEU A 437 -0.43 -1.80 27.94
CA LEU A 437 0.23 -0.75 27.18
C LEU A 437 1.09 0.12 28.13
N ALA A 438 2.41 0.14 27.92
CA ALA A 438 3.32 0.97 28.69
C ALA A 438 3.66 2.26 27.93
N ARG A 439 3.56 3.41 28.58
CA ARG A 439 4.00 4.70 28.01
C ARG A 439 5.52 4.68 27.80
N GLY A 440 5.96 5.11 26.61
CA GLY A 440 7.38 5.22 26.27
C GLY A 440 8.08 3.91 25.92
N ALA A 441 7.38 2.76 25.93
CA ALA A 441 7.95 1.51 25.46
C ALA A 441 8.10 1.49 23.92
N SER A 442 8.90 0.59 23.35
CA SER A 442 9.08 0.41 21.91
C SER A 442 7.82 -0.18 21.26
N VAL A 443 7.36 0.35 20.13
CA VAL A 443 6.25 -0.24 19.36
C VAL A 443 6.64 -1.62 18.86
N LEU A 444 7.85 -1.77 18.32
CA LEU A 444 8.38 -3.08 17.90
C LEU A 444 8.44 -4.07 19.06
N GLY A 445 8.90 -3.60 20.24
CA GLY A 445 8.95 -4.41 21.45
C GLY A 445 7.57 -4.86 21.92
N ASP A 446 6.56 -3.98 21.86
CA ASP A 446 5.19 -4.33 22.23
C ASP A 446 4.53 -5.28 21.24
N VAL A 447 4.76 -5.12 19.93
CA VAL A 447 4.26 -6.09 18.92
C VAL A 447 4.91 -7.46 19.14
N LYS A 448 6.21 -7.51 19.43
CA LYS A 448 6.90 -8.75 19.79
C LYS A 448 6.32 -9.38 21.05
N LYS A 449 6.10 -8.58 22.10
CA LYS A 449 5.44 -9.03 23.33
C LYS A 449 4.04 -9.55 23.08
N TRP A 450 3.29 -8.91 22.16
CA TRP A 450 1.97 -9.38 21.75
C TRP A 450 2.04 -10.78 21.14
N GLN A 451 2.96 -11.01 20.22
CA GLN A 451 3.15 -12.32 19.59
C GLN A 451 3.55 -13.41 20.60
N GLU A 452 4.58 -13.13 21.41
CA GLU A 452 5.15 -14.11 22.35
C GLU A 452 4.26 -14.35 23.57
N GLY A 453 3.44 -13.38 23.96
CA GLY A 453 2.64 -13.40 25.18
C GLY A 453 1.24 -13.99 25.03
N GLY A 454 0.89 -14.54 23.85
CA GLY A 454 -0.39 -15.24 23.65
C GLY A 454 -1.59 -14.28 23.57
N TRP A 455 -1.42 -13.13 22.91
CA TRP A 455 -2.51 -12.23 22.54
C TRP A 455 -3.14 -12.56 21.19
N PHE A 456 -2.56 -13.45 20.41
CA PHE A 456 -3.23 -14.06 19.27
C PHE A 456 -4.07 -15.23 19.76
N LEU A 457 -5.40 -15.04 19.80
CA LEU A 457 -6.32 -15.95 20.49
C LEU A 457 -6.83 -17.08 19.58
N GLY A 458 -6.91 -16.82 18.26
CA GLY A 458 -7.47 -17.76 17.29
C GLY A 458 -8.97 -18.00 17.48
N GLY A 459 -9.55 -18.88 16.68
CA GLY A 459 -11.01 -19.18 16.72
C GLY A 459 -11.82 -18.24 15.81
N GLY A 460 -13.13 -18.20 16.02
CA GLY A 460 -14.06 -17.32 15.30
C GLY A 460 -14.05 -15.87 15.84
N THR A 461 -15.03 -15.09 15.44
CA THR A 461 -15.07 -13.62 15.69
C THR A 461 -16.37 -13.21 16.38
N ASP A 462 -16.40 -13.09 17.71
CA ASP A 462 -17.56 -12.62 18.50
C ASP A 462 -17.43 -11.13 18.85
N THR A 463 -17.49 -10.25 17.84
CA THR A 463 -17.29 -8.80 17.99
C THR A 463 -18.34 -8.16 18.90
N ALA A 464 -19.62 -8.52 18.76
CA ALA A 464 -20.70 -7.94 19.54
C ALA A 464 -20.56 -8.22 21.03
N LEU A 465 -20.17 -9.45 21.39
CA LEU A 465 -19.95 -9.86 22.78
C LEU A 465 -18.69 -9.25 23.36
N ALA A 466 -17.60 -9.17 22.56
CA ALA A 466 -16.38 -8.47 22.97
C ALA A 466 -16.65 -6.99 23.29
N LEU A 467 -17.44 -6.31 22.46
CA LEU A 467 -17.88 -4.94 22.72
C LEU A 467 -18.65 -4.82 24.06
N ARG A 468 -19.63 -5.69 24.30
CA ARG A 468 -20.41 -5.66 25.54
C ARG A 468 -19.60 -5.96 26.79
N GLN A 469 -18.62 -6.85 26.66
CA GLN A 469 -17.74 -7.23 27.78
C GLN A 469 -16.77 -6.11 28.13
N GLU A 470 -16.19 -5.45 27.14
CA GLU A 470 -15.06 -4.53 27.35
C GLU A 470 -15.48 -3.04 27.34
N TYR A 471 -16.69 -2.71 26.86
CA TYR A 471 -17.15 -1.32 26.86
C TYR A 471 -17.58 -0.87 28.27
N LEU A 472 -16.78 -0.01 28.87
CA LEU A 472 -17.00 0.54 30.22
C LEU A 472 -17.26 2.06 30.19
N GLY A 473 -18.05 2.53 29.22
CA GLY A 473 -18.36 3.96 29.06
C GLY A 473 -17.23 4.76 28.43
N HIS A 474 -16.44 4.16 27.55
CA HIS A 474 -15.39 4.83 26.79
C HIS A 474 -15.97 5.97 25.94
N ASP A 475 -15.16 7.00 25.69
CA ASP A 475 -15.55 8.14 24.85
C ASP A 475 -15.67 7.76 23.38
N ARG A 476 -14.95 6.71 22.94
CA ARG A 476 -14.99 6.10 21.60
C ARG A 476 -14.52 4.65 21.63
N VAL A 477 -14.89 3.93 20.58
CA VAL A 477 -14.42 2.57 20.29
C VAL A 477 -13.71 2.55 18.94
N VAL A 478 -12.60 1.84 18.85
CA VAL A 478 -11.93 1.51 17.58
C VAL A 478 -11.82 0.00 17.49
N ILE A 479 -12.25 -0.58 16.37
CA ILE A 479 -12.17 -2.03 16.11
C ILE A 479 -11.26 -2.23 14.91
N VAL A 480 -10.20 -3.01 15.07
CA VAL A 480 -9.28 -3.38 13.98
C VAL A 480 -9.55 -4.83 13.62
N THR A 481 -10.13 -5.07 12.44
CA THR A 481 -10.74 -6.36 12.08
C THR A 481 -10.83 -6.55 10.56
N ASP A 482 -11.19 -7.74 10.11
CA ASP A 482 -11.65 -8.01 8.74
C ASP A 482 -13.18 -7.83 8.57
N GLU A 483 -13.90 -7.44 9.64
CA GLU A 483 -15.34 -7.24 9.73
C GLU A 483 -16.20 -8.51 9.55
N GLN A 484 -15.62 -9.70 9.67
CA GLN A 484 -16.36 -10.95 9.53
C GLN A 484 -16.81 -11.49 10.90
N ALA A 485 -17.68 -10.73 11.56
CA ALA A 485 -18.25 -11.12 12.85
C ALA A 485 -19.07 -12.41 12.74
N GLY A 486 -18.99 -13.25 13.76
CA GLY A 486 -19.71 -14.50 13.87
C GLY A 486 -21.20 -14.29 14.20
N HIS A 487 -21.96 -15.36 14.04
CA HIS A 487 -23.41 -15.36 14.28
C HIS A 487 -23.71 -15.19 15.76
N ASP A 488 -23.84 -13.92 16.15
CA ASP A 488 -24.37 -13.52 17.43
C ASP A 488 -25.86 -13.15 17.27
N TYR A 489 -26.68 -13.47 18.25
CA TYR A 489 -28.07 -12.98 18.32
C TYR A 489 -28.15 -11.46 18.53
N ILE A 490 -26.99 -10.77 18.52
CA ILE A 490 -26.83 -9.36 18.82
C ILE A 490 -26.07 -8.71 17.66
N ASP A 491 -26.67 -7.66 17.12
CA ASP A 491 -26.05 -6.82 16.11
C ASP A 491 -24.85 -6.05 16.72
N VAL A 492 -23.72 -6.03 16.03
CA VAL A 492 -22.52 -5.27 16.44
C VAL A 492 -22.86 -3.79 16.64
N ASP A 493 -23.69 -3.21 15.75
CA ASP A 493 -24.14 -1.83 15.84
C ASP A 493 -24.88 -1.51 17.15
N GLN A 494 -25.63 -2.48 17.67
CA GLN A 494 -26.44 -2.34 18.88
C GLN A 494 -25.70 -2.70 20.17
N SER A 495 -24.44 -3.10 20.08
CA SER A 495 -23.66 -3.58 21.24
C SER A 495 -23.17 -2.48 22.15
N ILE A 496 -23.13 -1.23 21.66
CA ILE A 496 -22.78 -0.02 22.41
C ILE A 496 -23.76 1.11 22.11
N PRO A 497 -23.86 2.15 22.97
CA PRO A 497 -24.75 3.28 22.74
C PRO A 497 -24.54 3.94 21.37
N GLN A 498 -25.62 4.30 20.69
CA GLN A 498 -25.58 4.97 19.39
C GLN A 498 -24.92 6.37 19.44
N THR A 499 -24.78 6.93 20.63
CA THR A 499 -24.10 8.21 20.86
C THR A 499 -22.57 8.08 21.01
N THR A 500 -22.07 6.86 21.17
CA THR A 500 -20.62 6.59 21.27
C THR A 500 -20.06 6.36 19.87
N PRO A 501 -19.05 7.13 19.43
CA PRO A 501 -18.40 6.90 18.15
C PRO A 501 -17.76 5.51 18.09
N MET A 502 -18.04 4.78 17.02
CA MET A 502 -17.41 3.51 16.70
C MET A 502 -16.74 3.62 15.35
N TYR A 503 -15.44 3.39 15.34
CA TYR A 503 -14.58 3.41 14.17
C TYR A 503 -14.10 2.00 13.88
N THR A 504 -14.42 1.48 12.71
CA THR A 504 -13.97 0.17 12.27
C THR A 504 -12.82 0.33 11.28
N TRP A 505 -11.68 -0.26 11.58
CA TRP A 505 -10.53 -0.32 10.69
C TRP A 505 -10.51 -1.65 9.95
N ASN A 506 -10.89 -1.62 8.67
CA ASN A 506 -11.00 -2.82 7.85
C ASN A 506 -9.64 -3.19 7.23
N LEU A 507 -9.21 -4.43 7.42
CA LEU A 507 -7.94 -4.98 6.90
C LEU A 507 -8.10 -6.02 5.79
N ALA A 508 -9.33 -6.34 5.36
CA ALA A 508 -9.57 -7.38 4.38
C ALA A 508 -10.36 -6.95 3.14
N GLY A 509 -11.23 -5.93 3.24
CA GLY A 509 -12.01 -5.42 2.11
C GLY A 509 -13.03 -6.42 1.56
N TYR A 510 -13.67 -7.21 2.44
CA TYR A 510 -14.81 -8.05 2.06
C TYR A 510 -16.03 -7.21 1.68
N GLU A 511 -16.98 -7.80 0.92
CA GLU A 511 -18.15 -7.10 0.39
C GLU A 511 -19.05 -6.52 1.51
N ALA A 512 -19.25 -7.30 2.57
CA ALA A 512 -20.09 -6.91 3.69
C ALA A 512 -19.26 -6.50 4.91
N GLY A 513 -19.69 -5.45 5.60
CA GLY A 513 -19.14 -5.06 6.89
C GLY A 513 -20.08 -5.41 8.04
N HIS A 514 -19.57 -5.57 9.26
CA HIS A 514 -20.32 -5.98 10.46
C HIS A 514 -21.14 -4.85 11.09
N ALA A 515 -21.00 -3.62 10.60
CA ALA A 515 -21.75 -2.47 11.09
C ALA A 515 -22.07 -1.49 9.95
N PRO A 516 -23.14 -0.66 10.11
CA PRO A 516 -23.39 0.43 9.18
C PRO A 516 -22.21 1.41 9.20
N SER A 517 -22.07 2.18 8.13
CA SER A 517 -20.99 3.15 8.00
C SER A 517 -21.44 4.41 7.27
N GLY A 518 -20.77 5.52 7.52
CA GLY A 518 -20.91 6.76 6.78
C GLY A 518 -21.82 7.80 7.41
N ARG A 519 -22.59 7.45 8.43
CA ARG A 519 -23.55 8.34 9.08
C ARG A 519 -23.57 8.16 10.59
N GLY A 520 -23.92 9.25 11.28
CA GLY A 520 -24.08 9.23 12.73
C GLY A 520 -22.77 9.06 13.47
N GLN A 521 -22.63 7.98 14.22
CA GLN A 521 -21.44 7.68 15.02
C GLN A 521 -20.82 6.32 14.60
N ARG A 522 -21.07 5.89 13.37
CA ARG A 522 -20.54 4.63 12.82
C ARG A 522 -19.74 4.93 11.55
N HIS A 523 -18.45 4.68 11.60
CA HIS A 523 -17.52 5.02 10.53
C HIS A 523 -16.57 3.87 10.28
N THR A 524 -16.38 3.50 9.01
CA THR A 524 -15.41 2.49 8.60
C THR A 524 -14.28 3.16 7.85
N PHE A 525 -13.07 2.72 8.12
CA PHE A 525 -11.84 3.08 7.41
C PHE A 525 -11.16 1.79 6.96
N GLY A 526 -10.17 1.93 6.09
CA GLY A 526 -9.39 0.78 5.66
C GLY A 526 -7.99 1.19 5.21
N GLY A 527 -7.17 0.18 4.99
CA GLY A 527 -5.85 0.34 4.43
C GLY A 527 -4.71 0.00 5.38
N LEU A 528 -3.53 -0.06 4.78
CA LEU A 528 -2.29 -0.46 5.43
C LEU A 528 -1.39 0.74 5.79
N THR A 529 -1.94 1.96 5.70
CA THR A 529 -1.29 3.22 6.07
C THR A 529 -2.04 3.92 7.18
N ASP A 530 -1.38 4.83 7.86
CA ASP A 530 -1.95 5.62 8.96
C ASP A 530 -2.79 6.83 8.50
N HIS A 531 -2.94 7.03 7.19
CA HIS A 531 -3.61 8.22 6.62
C HIS A 531 -5.07 8.37 7.07
N ALA A 532 -5.80 7.26 7.18
CA ALA A 532 -7.21 7.29 7.53
C ALA A 532 -7.48 7.73 8.98
N PHE A 533 -6.53 7.55 9.91
CA PHE A 533 -6.69 8.00 11.29
C PHE A 533 -6.90 9.52 11.43
N ARG A 534 -6.47 10.32 10.45
CA ARG A 534 -6.70 11.77 10.40
C ARG A 534 -8.19 12.14 10.38
N MET A 535 -9.06 11.23 9.92
CA MET A 535 -10.50 11.49 9.87
C MET A 535 -11.15 11.50 11.26
N VAL A 536 -10.60 10.76 12.24
CA VAL A 536 -11.18 10.65 13.58
C VAL A 536 -11.35 12.02 14.26
N PRO A 537 -10.33 12.88 14.37
CA PRO A 537 -10.51 14.21 14.96
C PRO A 537 -11.49 15.11 14.21
N LEU A 538 -11.57 14.98 12.87
CA LEU A 538 -12.50 15.77 12.06
C LEU A 538 -13.95 15.41 12.42
N LEU A 539 -14.27 14.12 12.42
CA LEU A 539 -15.59 13.61 12.76
C LEU A 539 -15.97 13.94 14.21
N GLU A 540 -15.03 13.82 15.13
CA GLU A 540 -15.27 14.19 16.54
C GLU A 540 -15.45 15.69 16.76
N ALA A 541 -14.87 16.52 15.90
CA ALA A 541 -15.10 17.96 15.87
C ALA A 541 -16.42 18.37 15.19
N GLY A 542 -17.26 17.39 14.78
CA GLY A 542 -18.54 17.65 14.11
C GLY A 542 -18.38 18.10 12.67
N ARG A 543 -17.28 17.75 12.00
CA ARG A 543 -17.01 18.06 10.59
C ARG A 543 -17.08 16.78 9.77
N ASP A 544 -17.65 16.87 8.58
CA ASP A 544 -17.67 15.77 7.63
C ASP A 544 -16.24 15.44 7.16
N ALA A 545 -16.00 14.15 6.96
CA ALA A 545 -14.80 13.65 6.33
C ALA A 545 -15.07 13.32 4.86
N SER A 546 -14.15 13.66 3.99
CA SER A 546 -14.16 13.32 2.56
C SER A 546 -13.15 12.25 2.22
N TRP A 547 -13.20 11.76 0.99
CA TRP A 547 -12.17 10.86 0.47
C TRP A 547 -10.77 11.45 0.65
N PRO A 548 -9.72 10.63 0.85
CA PRO A 548 -8.38 11.13 1.13
C PRO A 548 -7.82 12.12 0.10
N TRP A 549 -8.24 12.02 -1.16
CA TRP A 549 -7.86 12.93 -2.24
C TRP A 549 -8.73 14.18 -2.34
N GLY A 550 -9.86 14.24 -1.65
CA GLY A 550 -10.76 15.39 -1.61
C GLY A 550 -10.32 16.46 -0.62
N THR A 551 -9.45 16.15 0.30
CA THR A 551 -8.86 17.08 1.25
C THR A 551 -7.59 17.71 0.65
N LYS A 552 -7.73 18.73 -0.19
CA LYS A 552 -6.64 19.71 -0.25
C LYS A 552 -6.59 20.33 1.14
N ALA A 553 -5.47 20.11 1.84
CA ALA A 553 -5.19 20.76 3.11
C ALA A 553 -5.48 22.26 2.96
N ALA A 554 -6.38 22.76 3.78
CA ALA A 554 -6.53 24.19 4.02
C ALA A 554 -5.37 24.66 4.88
#